data_89fde757b8c586467d15bf194d767b93
#
_entry.id   89fde757b8c586467d15bf194d767b93
#
_cell.length_a   1.000
_cell.length_b   1.000
_cell.length_c   1.000
_cell.angle_alpha   90.00
_cell.angle_beta   90.00
_cell.angle_gamma   90.00
#
_symmetry.space_group_name_H-M   'P 1'
#
loop_
_entity.id
_entity.type
_entity.pdbx_description
1 polymer ?
#
loop_
_entity_poly.entity_id
_entity_poly.type
_entity_poly.pdbx_seq_one_letter_code
_entity_poly.pdbx_strand_id
1 'polypeptide(L)'
;MNTSIFIKSLKEVDKGEFDYVYTILNKNQKTKVDKEPHKIVEYYLLDNYIRKNNLNYNIRDIKYSSNGKPTLGNLHFNISNKDDITVLGISTYEIGIDIERVTNYDKNVLKLFFTEREAKNINTNYDFFKIYTLKEAYIKMKDLTLLEIKSDEYNDYYNATLSYNKYVISYVINKK
;
A
#
# COMPACT_ATOMS: atom_id res chain seq x y z
N MET A 1 -8.36 -7.85 -16.77
CA MET A 1 -7.58 -7.03 -15.81
C MET A 1 -6.97 -8.00 -14.80
N ASN A 2 -5.66 -8.04 -14.73
CA ASN A 2 -4.97 -8.87 -13.75
C ASN A 2 -4.48 -7.96 -12.61
N THR A 3 -5.09 -8.13 -11.45
CA THR A 3 -4.68 -7.45 -10.21
C THR A 3 -4.45 -8.51 -9.16
N SER A 4 -3.31 -8.46 -8.51
CA SER A 4 -2.92 -9.38 -7.44
C SER A 4 -2.64 -8.57 -6.17
N ILE A 5 -3.20 -9.02 -5.07
CA ILE A 5 -2.96 -8.44 -3.74
C ILE A 5 -2.30 -9.51 -2.88
N PHE A 6 -1.16 -9.17 -2.31
CA PHE A 6 -0.38 -10.03 -1.41
C PHE A 6 -0.38 -9.42 -0.02
N ILE A 7 -0.55 -10.25 0.97
CA ILE A 7 -0.56 -9.86 2.40
C ILE A 7 0.43 -10.76 3.11
N LYS A 8 1.32 -10.19 3.91
CA LYS A 8 2.26 -10.97 4.73
C LYS A 8 2.60 -10.20 6.01
N SER A 9 2.66 -10.92 7.12
CA SER A 9 3.17 -10.39 8.38
C SER A 9 4.68 -10.53 8.46
N LEU A 10 5.34 -9.59 9.15
CA LEU A 10 6.76 -9.72 9.48
C LEU A 10 7.04 -11.01 10.28
N LYS A 11 6.10 -11.45 11.12
CA LYS A 11 6.21 -12.68 11.92
C LYS A 11 6.19 -13.96 11.08
N GLU A 12 5.72 -13.87 9.85
CA GLU A 12 5.66 -14.99 8.89
C GLU A 12 6.92 -15.08 8.00
N VAL A 13 7.84 -14.14 8.14
CA VAL A 13 9.13 -14.17 7.43
C VAL A 13 10.11 -14.99 8.26
N ASP A 14 10.50 -16.16 7.77
CA ASP A 14 11.50 -16.97 8.43
C ASP A 14 12.91 -16.39 8.26
N LYS A 15 13.85 -16.92 9.05
CA LYS A 15 15.24 -16.43 9.03
C LYS A 15 15.89 -16.60 7.65
N GLY A 16 15.63 -17.68 6.95
CA GLY A 16 16.22 -17.93 5.63
C GLY A 16 15.68 -16.94 4.58
N GLU A 17 14.38 -16.67 4.60
CA GLU A 17 13.75 -15.64 3.76
C GLU A 17 14.33 -14.25 4.05
N PHE A 18 14.49 -13.91 5.35
CA PHE A 18 15.07 -12.64 5.76
C PHE A 18 16.51 -12.51 5.25
N ASP A 19 17.36 -13.48 5.56
CA ASP A 19 18.79 -13.48 5.21
C ASP A 19 18.97 -13.40 3.69
N TYR A 20 18.19 -14.17 2.93
CA TYR A 20 18.19 -14.13 1.47
C TYR A 20 17.89 -12.72 0.95
N VAL A 21 16.75 -12.16 1.34
CA VAL A 21 16.33 -10.83 0.85
C VAL A 21 17.33 -9.78 1.28
N TYR A 22 17.79 -9.80 2.53
CA TYR A 22 18.77 -8.84 3.04
C TYR A 22 20.09 -8.87 2.24
N THR A 23 20.57 -10.05 1.81
CA THR A 23 21.80 -10.15 1.00
C THR A 23 21.68 -9.50 -0.37
N ILE A 24 20.50 -9.56 -1.01
CA ILE A 24 20.27 -9.00 -2.33
C ILE A 24 19.97 -7.51 -2.32
N LEU A 25 19.74 -6.85 -1.16
CA LEU A 25 19.49 -5.42 -1.06
C LEU A 25 20.75 -4.57 -1.30
N ASN A 26 20.59 -3.38 -1.84
CA ASN A 26 21.65 -2.38 -1.88
C ASN A 26 21.85 -1.71 -0.50
N LYS A 27 22.92 -0.91 -0.35
CA LYS A 27 23.29 -0.28 0.94
C LYS A 27 22.17 0.59 1.52
N ASN A 28 21.50 1.39 0.68
CA ASN A 28 20.45 2.29 1.15
C ASN A 28 19.21 1.51 1.62
N GLN A 29 18.85 0.44 0.91
CA GLN A 29 17.75 -0.43 1.28
C GLN A 29 18.04 -1.17 2.59
N LYS A 30 19.27 -1.69 2.78
CA LYS A 30 19.71 -2.28 4.06
C LYS A 30 19.56 -1.31 5.21
N THR A 31 20.04 -0.08 5.05
CA THR A 31 19.87 0.96 6.07
C THR A 31 18.40 1.24 6.43
N LYS A 32 17.48 1.14 5.45
CA LYS A 32 16.04 1.25 5.73
C LYS A 32 15.54 0.07 6.55
N VAL A 33 15.91 -1.16 6.18
CA VAL A 33 15.53 -2.38 6.91
C VAL A 33 16.09 -2.37 8.34
N ASP A 34 17.33 -1.91 8.53
CA ASP A 34 17.95 -1.83 9.86
C ASP A 34 17.20 -0.88 10.81
N LYS A 35 16.62 0.19 10.26
CA LYS A 35 15.81 1.15 11.01
C LYS A 35 14.36 0.70 11.20
N GLU A 36 13.81 0.06 10.18
CA GLU A 36 12.42 -0.35 10.08
C GLU A 36 12.35 -1.80 9.57
N PRO A 37 12.46 -2.82 10.47
CA PRO A 37 12.56 -4.23 10.07
C PRO A 37 11.39 -4.73 9.19
N HIS A 38 10.20 -4.16 9.31
CA HIS A 38 9.06 -4.52 8.45
C HIS A 38 9.30 -4.23 6.97
N LYS A 39 10.24 -3.34 6.62
CA LYS A 39 10.63 -3.07 5.24
C LYS A 39 11.17 -4.30 4.51
N ILE A 40 11.68 -5.28 5.22
CA ILE A 40 12.12 -6.55 4.61
C ILE A 40 10.96 -7.26 3.92
N VAL A 41 9.75 -7.17 4.48
CA VAL A 41 8.55 -7.81 3.92
C VAL A 41 8.16 -7.19 2.58
N GLU A 42 8.32 -5.87 2.43
CA GLU A 42 8.08 -5.16 1.16
C GLU A 42 8.97 -5.72 0.05
N TYR A 43 10.28 -5.80 0.32
CA TYR A 43 11.25 -6.32 -0.64
C TYR A 43 11.03 -7.81 -0.91
N TYR A 44 10.70 -8.60 0.13
CA TYR A 44 10.39 -10.02 -0.01
C TYR A 44 9.20 -10.26 -0.95
N LEU A 45 8.09 -9.57 -0.72
CA LEU A 45 6.87 -9.74 -1.52
C LEU A 45 7.12 -9.37 -2.98
N LEU A 46 7.81 -8.25 -3.23
CA LEU A 46 8.10 -7.78 -4.57
C LEU A 46 9.10 -8.70 -5.30
N ASP A 47 10.19 -9.10 -4.66
CA ASP A 47 11.17 -10.02 -5.22
C ASP A 47 10.54 -11.39 -5.55
N ASN A 48 9.73 -11.92 -4.63
CA ASN A 48 9.02 -13.17 -4.83
C ASN A 48 8.07 -13.12 -6.05
N TYR A 49 7.34 -12.01 -6.21
CA TYR A 49 6.49 -11.80 -7.38
C TYR A 49 7.32 -11.74 -8.67
N ILE A 50 8.39 -10.97 -8.69
CA ILE A 50 9.29 -10.82 -9.84
C ILE A 50 9.84 -12.19 -10.26
N ARG A 51 10.37 -12.97 -9.32
CA ARG A 51 10.94 -14.30 -9.60
C ARG A 51 9.88 -15.31 -10.06
N LYS A 52 8.74 -15.38 -9.38
CA LYS A 52 7.65 -16.32 -9.75
C LYS A 52 7.07 -16.07 -11.14
N ASN A 53 7.10 -14.82 -11.59
CA ASN A 53 6.59 -14.45 -12.91
C ASN A 53 7.69 -14.29 -13.97
N ASN A 54 8.94 -14.67 -13.66
CA ASN A 54 10.11 -14.56 -14.55
C ASN A 54 10.26 -13.16 -15.14
N LEU A 55 9.99 -12.11 -14.36
CA LEU A 55 10.13 -10.73 -14.80
C LEU A 55 11.59 -10.28 -14.74
N ASN A 56 12.02 -9.52 -15.74
CA ASN A 56 13.40 -9.00 -15.82
C ASN A 56 13.53 -7.67 -15.05
N TYR A 57 13.30 -7.70 -13.73
CA TYR A 57 13.49 -6.57 -12.81
C TYR A 57 14.37 -6.98 -11.65
N ASN A 58 15.09 -6.00 -11.07
CA ASN A 58 15.89 -6.20 -9.87
C ASN A 58 15.40 -5.23 -8.79
N ILE A 59 15.06 -5.71 -7.60
CA ILE A 59 14.58 -4.86 -6.48
C ILE A 59 15.60 -3.82 -6.04
N ARG A 60 16.88 -3.98 -6.35
CA ARG A 60 17.93 -2.95 -6.10
C ARG A 60 17.70 -1.67 -6.88
N ASP A 61 16.98 -1.76 -8.02
CA ASP A 61 16.74 -0.65 -8.94
C ASP A 61 15.49 0.16 -8.60
N ILE A 62 14.83 -0.16 -7.47
CA ILE A 62 13.68 0.63 -6.98
C ILE A 62 14.13 2.07 -6.77
N LYS A 63 13.39 2.98 -7.40
CA LYS A 63 13.49 4.42 -7.21
C LYS A 63 12.28 4.92 -6.43
N TYR A 64 12.37 6.12 -5.91
CA TYR A 64 11.27 6.76 -5.18
C TYR A 64 11.00 8.13 -5.78
N SER A 65 9.72 8.48 -5.91
CA SER A 65 9.30 9.84 -6.27
C SER A 65 9.60 10.83 -5.14
N SER A 66 9.36 12.11 -5.39
CA SER A 66 9.45 13.16 -4.36
C SER A 66 8.50 12.90 -3.17
N ASN A 67 7.36 12.26 -3.41
CA ASN A 67 6.37 11.93 -2.38
C ASN A 67 6.58 10.52 -1.78
N GLY A 68 7.69 9.85 -2.16
CA GLY A 68 8.07 8.55 -1.59
C GLY A 68 7.42 7.33 -2.25
N LYS A 69 6.67 7.49 -3.36
CA LYS A 69 6.09 6.37 -4.11
C LYS A 69 7.21 5.53 -4.74
N PRO A 70 7.29 4.21 -4.47
CA PRO A 70 8.28 3.35 -5.11
C PRO A 70 7.92 3.07 -6.56
N THR A 71 8.95 3.02 -7.42
CA THR A 71 8.84 2.68 -8.85
C THR A 71 9.92 1.68 -9.25
N LEU A 72 9.61 0.78 -10.19
CA LEU A 72 10.54 -0.22 -10.72
C LEU A 72 10.24 -0.48 -12.21
N GLY A 73 10.95 0.21 -13.09
CA GLY A 73 10.68 0.16 -14.52
C GLY A 73 9.21 0.48 -14.83
N ASN A 74 8.56 -0.38 -15.61
CA ASN A 74 7.15 -0.26 -15.99
C ASN A 74 6.21 -1.13 -15.13
N LEU A 75 6.70 -1.68 -14.03
CA LEU A 75 5.88 -2.49 -13.13
C LEU A 75 4.96 -1.59 -12.31
N HIS A 76 3.66 -1.75 -12.48
CA HIS A 76 2.67 -1.04 -11.67
C HIS A 76 2.44 -1.78 -10.36
N PHE A 77 2.96 -1.24 -9.28
CA PHE A 77 2.78 -1.77 -7.94
C PHE A 77 2.69 -0.65 -6.92
N ASN A 78 2.13 -0.97 -5.77
CA ASN A 78 2.13 -0.09 -4.61
C ASN A 78 2.15 -0.93 -3.32
N ILE A 79 2.67 -0.36 -2.24
CA ILE A 79 2.87 -1.03 -0.96
C ILE A 79 2.30 -0.17 0.16
N SER A 80 1.70 -0.82 1.15
CA SER A 80 1.32 -0.18 2.40
C SER A 80 1.58 -1.10 3.59
N ASN A 81 1.83 -0.51 4.75
CA ASN A 81 2.13 -1.23 5.99
C ASN A 81 1.27 -0.71 7.13
N LYS A 82 0.81 -1.63 7.97
CA LYS A 82 0.18 -1.29 9.24
C LYS A 82 0.54 -2.34 10.29
N ASP A 83 1.03 -1.88 11.42
CA ASP A 83 1.58 -2.73 12.48
C ASP A 83 2.69 -3.65 11.90
N ASP A 84 2.52 -4.97 11.96
CA ASP A 84 3.42 -5.97 11.39
C ASP A 84 2.94 -6.52 10.03
N ILE A 85 1.87 -5.98 9.46
CA ILE A 85 1.29 -6.41 8.18
C ILE A 85 1.77 -5.53 7.04
N THR A 86 2.24 -6.15 5.98
CA THR A 86 2.54 -5.51 4.69
C THR A 86 1.56 -6.00 3.65
N VAL A 87 1.07 -5.07 2.84
CA VAL A 87 0.26 -5.36 1.65
C VAL A 87 0.98 -4.85 0.41
N LEU A 88 1.02 -5.69 -0.64
CA LEU A 88 1.55 -5.37 -1.96
C LEU A 88 0.42 -5.53 -2.97
N GLY A 89 0.09 -4.46 -3.68
CA GLY A 89 -0.80 -4.48 -4.84
C GLY A 89 0.00 -4.43 -6.14
N ILE A 90 -0.31 -5.31 -7.09
CA ILE A 90 0.29 -5.32 -8.43
C ILE A 90 -0.84 -5.39 -9.46
N SER A 91 -0.75 -4.59 -10.51
CA SER A 91 -1.77 -4.53 -11.56
C SER A 91 -1.16 -4.28 -12.94
N THR A 92 -1.95 -4.52 -13.99
CA THR A 92 -1.63 -4.11 -15.36
C THR A 92 -1.75 -2.60 -15.58
N TYR A 93 -2.30 -1.87 -14.62
CA TYR A 93 -2.48 -0.41 -14.64
C TYR A 93 -1.92 0.21 -13.36
N GLU A 94 -1.76 1.53 -13.33
CA GLU A 94 -1.39 2.23 -12.10
C GLU A 94 -2.32 1.85 -10.95
N ILE A 95 -1.72 1.52 -9.83
CA ILE A 95 -2.40 1.09 -8.62
C ILE A 95 -1.89 1.85 -7.39
N GLY A 96 -2.80 2.17 -6.49
CA GLY A 96 -2.50 2.52 -5.11
C GLY A 96 -3.20 1.54 -4.18
N ILE A 97 -2.58 1.25 -3.06
CA ILE A 97 -3.11 0.36 -2.02
C ILE A 97 -2.87 0.95 -0.64
N ASP A 98 -3.81 0.77 0.25
CA ASP A 98 -3.66 1.14 1.65
C ASP A 98 -4.24 0.11 2.59
N ILE A 99 -3.68 0.03 3.82
CA ILE A 99 -4.12 -0.83 4.91
C ILE A 99 -4.18 -0.03 6.20
N GLU A 100 -5.31 -0.13 6.92
CA GLU A 100 -5.48 0.44 8.23
C GLU A 100 -6.14 -0.54 9.22
N ARG A 101 -5.77 -0.43 10.49
CA ARG A 101 -6.43 -1.17 11.56
C ARG A 101 -7.69 -0.45 12.00
N VAL A 102 -8.82 -1.16 12.05
CA VAL A 102 -10.07 -0.61 12.56
C VAL A 102 -9.96 -0.38 14.07
N THR A 103 -9.99 0.88 14.47
CA THR A 103 -9.94 1.34 15.86
C THR A 103 -10.95 2.48 16.03
N ASN A 104 -11.04 3.07 17.23
CA ASN A 104 -11.78 4.32 17.37
C ASN A 104 -11.08 5.44 16.59
N TYR A 105 -11.86 6.25 15.89
CA TYR A 105 -11.35 7.42 15.16
C TYR A 105 -11.72 8.73 15.88
N ASP A 106 -10.91 9.76 15.71
CA ASP A 106 -11.22 11.11 16.17
C ASP A 106 -12.19 11.78 15.18
N LYS A 107 -13.36 12.20 15.68
CA LYS A 107 -14.37 12.91 14.87
C LYS A 107 -13.86 14.21 14.23
N ASN A 108 -12.82 14.83 14.80
CA ASN A 108 -12.21 16.02 14.21
C ASN A 108 -11.53 15.70 12.85
N VAL A 109 -11.05 14.48 12.66
CA VAL A 109 -10.45 14.00 11.42
C VAL A 109 -11.44 14.03 10.26
N LEU A 110 -12.76 13.82 10.53
CA LEU A 110 -13.80 13.89 9.50
C LEU A 110 -13.81 15.24 8.79
N LYS A 111 -13.70 16.34 9.54
CA LYS A 111 -13.72 17.70 8.97
C LYS A 111 -12.48 18.00 8.11
N LEU A 112 -11.36 17.37 8.43
CA LEU A 112 -10.08 17.61 7.75
C LEU A 112 -9.96 16.83 6.45
N PHE A 113 -10.38 15.56 6.44
CA PHE A 113 -10.05 14.61 5.39
C PHE A 113 -11.24 14.10 4.59
N PHE A 114 -12.48 14.38 5.02
CA PHE A 114 -13.66 13.86 4.36
C PHE A 114 -14.54 15.00 3.78
N THR A 115 -15.21 14.71 2.68
CA THR A 115 -16.28 15.58 2.17
C THR A 115 -17.51 15.46 3.07
N GLU A 116 -18.43 16.43 3.00
CA GLU A 116 -19.70 16.35 3.74
C GLU A 116 -20.52 15.11 3.38
N ARG A 117 -20.47 14.70 2.10
CA ARG A 117 -21.16 13.52 1.58
C ARG A 117 -20.60 12.24 2.22
N GLU A 118 -19.28 12.12 2.29
CA GLU A 118 -18.62 10.98 2.92
C GLU A 118 -18.91 10.93 4.42
N ALA A 119 -18.76 12.07 5.12
CA ALA A 119 -18.98 12.16 6.55
C ALA A 119 -20.40 11.74 6.98
N LYS A 120 -21.43 12.04 6.16
CA LYS A 120 -22.81 11.61 6.39
C LYS A 120 -23.00 10.09 6.28
N ASN A 121 -22.14 9.39 5.56
CA ASN A 121 -22.21 7.94 5.37
C ASN A 121 -21.36 7.15 6.35
N ILE A 122 -20.65 7.80 7.28
CA ILE A 122 -19.81 7.15 8.29
C ILE A 122 -20.66 6.93 9.56
N ASN A 123 -21.09 5.70 9.78
CA ASN A 123 -21.88 5.29 10.93
C ASN A 123 -21.08 4.45 11.94
N THR A 124 -20.04 3.77 11.46
CA THR A 124 -19.19 2.87 12.24
C THR A 124 -17.71 3.20 12.06
N ASN A 125 -16.86 2.66 12.96
CA ASN A 125 -15.41 2.73 12.77
C ASN A 125 -14.99 2.08 11.45
N TYR A 126 -15.64 0.99 11.05
CA TYR A 126 -15.35 0.31 9.78
C TYR A 126 -15.64 1.21 8.58
N ASP A 127 -16.77 1.93 8.56
CA ASP A 127 -17.10 2.87 7.47
C ASP A 127 -16.04 3.96 7.34
N PHE A 128 -15.57 4.48 8.51
CA PHE A 128 -14.51 5.48 8.54
C PHE A 128 -13.24 4.93 7.86
N PHE A 129 -12.72 3.78 8.33
CA PHE A 129 -11.48 3.24 7.82
C PHE A 129 -11.60 2.75 6.37
N LYS A 130 -12.78 2.28 5.94
CA LYS A 130 -13.05 1.94 4.55
C LYS A 130 -12.88 3.15 3.62
N ILE A 131 -13.48 4.28 3.95
CA ILE A 131 -13.35 5.49 3.12
C ILE A 131 -11.94 6.05 3.23
N TYR A 132 -11.35 6.07 4.42
CA TYR A 132 -10.01 6.58 4.66
C TYR A 132 -8.97 5.81 3.83
N THR A 133 -8.98 4.48 3.86
CA THR A 133 -8.05 3.66 3.07
C THR A 133 -8.27 3.81 1.55
N LEU A 134 -9.50 4.03 1.08
CA LEU A 134 -9.77 4.33 -0.33
C LEU A 134 -9.12 5.66 -0.75
N LYS A 135 -9.21 6.68 0.08
CA LYS A 135 -8.60 7.99 -0.15
C LYS A 135 -7.07 7.92 -0.15
N GLU A 136 -6.49 7.23 0.83
CA GLU A 136 -5.05 7.00 0.90
C GLU A 136 -4.56 6.18 -0.31
N ALA A 137 -5.28 5.14 -0.72
CA ALA A 137 -4.95 4.38 -1.92
C ALA A 137 -5.00 5.26 -3.19
N TYR A 138 -5.99 6.15 -3.30
CA TYR A 138 -6.07 7.10 -4.41
C TYR A 138 -4.87 8.06 -4.45
N ILE A 139 -4.52 8.65 -3.31
CA ILE A 139 -3.35 9.53 -3.16
C ILE A 139 -2.08 8.79 -3.58
N LYS A 140 -1.87 7.56 -3.10
CA LYS A 140 -0.72 6.73 -3.45
C LYS A 140 -0.69 6.37 -4.93
N MET A 141 -1.85 6.10 -5.55
CA MET A 141 -1.94 5.85 -6.99
C MET A 141 -1.49 7.07 -7.79
N LYS A 142 -1.99 8.25 -7.43
CA LYS A 142 -1.74 9.52 -8.12
C LYS A 142 -0.42 10.18 -7.74
N ASP A 143 0.29 9.66 -6.74
CA ASP A 143 1.48 10.29 -6.16
C ASP A 143 1.22 11.72 -5.65
N LEU A 144 0.08 11.91 -4.98
CA LEU A 144 -0.37 13.16 -4.38
C LEU A 144 0.08 13.27 -2.92
N THR A 145 -0.19 14.41 -2.30
CA THR A 145 0.05 14.65 -0.87
C THR A 145 -1.23 14.52 -0.04
N LEU A 146 -1.09 14.38 1.28
CA LEU A 146 -2.22 14.34 2.22
C LEU A 146 -3.12 15.59 2.16
N LEU A 147 -2.61 16.73 1.72
CA LEU A 147 -3.41 17.96 1.56
C LEU A 147 -4.52 17.81 0.52
N GLU A 148 -4.37 16.85 -0.40
CA GLU A 148 -5.31 16.58 -1.50
C GLU A 148 -6.33 15.48 -1.13
N ILE A 149 -6.25 14.94 0.09
CA ILE A 149 -7.08 13.82 0.56
C ILE A 149 -8.59 14.15 0.65
N LYS A 150 -8.96 15.41 0.75
CA LYS A 150 -10.37 15.82 0.93
C LYS A 150 -11.24 15.62 -0.32
N SER A 151 -10.65 15.25 -1.46
CA SER A 151 -11.38 14.87 -2.68
C SER A 151 -12.05 13.50 -2.53
N ASP A 152 -13.20 13.30 -3.19
CA ASP A 152 -13.84 11.99 -3.35
C ASP A 152 -13.68 11.41 -4.77
N GLU A 153 -12.70 11.92 -5.52
CA GLU A 153 -12.40 11.52 -6.91
C GLU A 153 -12.01 10.04 -7.04
N TYR A 154 -11.61 9.35 -5.95
CA TYR A 154 -11.35 7.91 -6.00
C TYR A 154 -12.57 7.12 -6.52
N ASN A 155 -13.78 7.67 -6.43
CA ASN A 155 -15.00 7.06 -6.95
C ASN A 155 -15.03 7.00 -8.48
N ASP A 156 -14.24 7.82 -9.18
CA ASP A 156 -14.14 7.85 -10.64
C ASP A 156 -13.21 6.75 -11.18
N TYR A 157 -12.58 5.99 -10.29
CA TYR A 157 -11.63 4.94 -10.59
C TYR A 157 -12.17 3.57 -10.16
N TYR A 158 -11.61 2.52 -10.74
CA TYR A 158 -11.90 1.20 -10.22
C TYR A 158 -11.30 1.06 -8.83
N ASN A 159 -12.13 0.72 -7.88
CA ASN A 159 -11.68 0.54 -6.49
C ASN A 159 -12.37 -0.66 -5.84
N ALA A 160 -11.72 -1.22 -4.83
CA ALA A 160 -12.31 -2.24 -3.98
C ALA A 160 -11.70 -2.21 -2.58
N THR A 161 -12.45 -2.73 -1.63
CA THR A 161 -12.08 -2.86 -0.22
C THR A 161 -12.21 -4.30 0.22
N LEU A 162 -11.23 -4.77 0.97
CA LEU A 162 -11.15 -6.10 1.56
C LEU A 162 -11.06 -5.97 3.07
N SER A 163 -11.64 -6.93 3.80
CA SER A 163 -11.43 -7.08 5.23
C SER A 163 -10.41 -8.19 5.49
N TYR A 164 -9.43 -7.93 6.32
CA TYR A 164 -8.43 -8.91 6.75
C TYR A 164 -8.26 -8.83 8.28
N ASN A 165 -8.86 -9.78 8.99
CA ASN A 165 -8.93 -9.75 10.46
C ASN A 165 -9.53 -8.42 10.96
N LYS A 166 -8.75 -7.64 11.72
CA LYS A 166 -9.10 -6.31 12.23
C LYS A 166 -8.66 -5.15 11.32
N TYR A 167 -8.22 -5.46 10.10
CA TYR A 167 -7.74 -4.47 9.14
C TYR A 167 -8.70 -4.30 7.98
N VAL A 168 -8.70 -3.11 7.41
CA VAL A 168 -9.32 -2.76 6.14
C VAL A 168 -8.21 -2.49 5.14
N ILE A 169 -8.31 -3.09 3.97
CA ILE A 169 -7.37 -2.92 2.86
C ILE A 169 -8.18 -2.40 1.68
N SER A 170 -7.77 -1.27 1.11
CA SER A 170 -8.40 -0.74 -0.09
C SER A 170 -7.37 -0.52 -1.19
N TYR A 171 -7.80 -0.69 -2.44
CA TYR A 171 -6.98 -0.33 -3.59
C TYR A 171 -7.78 0.44 -4.63
N VAL A 172 -7.07 1.28 -5.37
CA VAL A 172 -7.59 2.10 -6.48
C VAL A 172 -6.73 1.89 -7.70
N ILE A 173 -7.35 1.72 -8.87
CA ILE A 173 -6.66 1.43 -10.14
C ILE A 173 -7.10 2.42 -11.21
N ASN A 174 -6.13 3.01 -11.90
CA ASN A 174 -6.33 3.89 -13.03
C ASN A 174 -6.49 3.07 -14.31
N LYS A 175 -7.73 2.89 -14.78
CA LYS A 175 -8.06 2.19 -16.04
C LYS A 175 -8.20 3.13 -17.24
N LYS A 176 -7.96 4.43 -17.02
CA LYS A 176 -8.11 5.46 -18.07
C LYS A 176 -6.90 5.49 -18.99
#